data_9c46ed54cc30bb4c82608d2e4523abdd
#
_entry.id   9c46ed54cc30bb4c82608d2e4523abdd
#
_cell.length_a   1.000
_cell.length_b   1.000
_cell.length_c   1.000
_cell.angle_alpha   90.00
_cell.angle_beta   90.00
_cell.angle_gamma   90.00
#
_symmetry.space_group_name_H-M   'P 1'
#
loop_
_entity.id
_entity.type
_entity.pdbx_description
1 polymer ?
#
loop_
_entity_poly.entity_id
_entity_poly.type
_entity_poly.pdbx_seq_one_letter_code
_entity_poly.pdbx_strand_id
1 'polypeptide(L)'
;MTELDTLEIIKKSTGKILSVDFGDVRTGLAISDPSRLLASGLGYVSPGGIEKTADAVAECAKNEGASAVVVGLPVNMDGSRGSRAQRCEKFAAMLKERLEGIPVATFDERMTTMTASRYLNETNTRGKKRKQVIDTLSAQIILQNCLDRLKYMN
;
A
#
# COMPACT_ATOMS: atom_id res chain seq x y z
N MET A 1 -16.87 -11.54 9.04
CA MET A 1 -15.85 -11.01 8.11
C MET A 1 -15.66 -9.51 8.37
N THR A 2 -14.43 -9.08 8.52
CA THR A 2 -14.12 -7.67 8.77
C THR A 2 -14.34 -6.85 7.51
N GLU A 3 -15.21 -5.85 7.60
CA GLU A 3 -15.48 -4.95 6.48
C GLU A 3 -14.36 -3.89 6.38
N LEU A 4 -13.84 -3.70 5.17
CA LEU A 4 -12.79 -2.71 4.93
C LEU A 4 -13.40 -1.31 4.83
N ASP A 5 -12.59 -0.32 5.21
CA ASP A 5 -12.96 1.09 5.09
C ASP A 5 -12.87 1.54 3.63
N THR A 6 -13.46 2.67 3.34
CA THR A 6 -13.45 3.25 1.99
C THR A 6 -12.45 4.40 1.91
N LEU A 7 -12.11 4.80 0.69
CA LEU A 7 -11.26 5.97 0.48
C LEU A 7 -11.91 7.25 0.99
N GLU A 8 -13.24 7.32 0.96
CA GLU A 8 -13.99 8.46 1.51
C GLU A 8 -13.73 8.62 3.01
N ILE A 9 -13.68 7.52 3.75
CA ILE A 9 -13.35 7.53 5.17
C ILE A 9 -11.91 8.04 5.37
N ILE A 10 -10.97 7.56 4.56
CA ILE A 10 -9.58 8.02 4.61
C ILE A 10 -9.49 9.50 4.27
N LYS A 11 -10.24 9.96 3.27
CA LYS A 11 -10.26 11.37 2.88
C LYS A 11 -10.66 12.28 4.05
N LYS A 12 -11.60 11.83 4.86
CA LYS A 12 -12.07 12.60 6.03
C LYS A 12 -11.11 12.60 7.20
N SER A 13 -10.18 11.62 7.24
CA SER A 13 -9.15 11.57 8.28
C SER A 13 -8.00 12.52 7.91
N THR A 14 -7.13 12.81 8.87
CA THR A 14 -5.94 13.64 8.65
C THR A 14 -4.69 12.92 9.14
N GLY A 15 -3.55 13.31 8.59
CA GLY A 15 -2.27 12.74 9.00
C GLY A 15 -1.70 11.77 7.97
N LYS A 16 -0.66 11.06 8.37
CA LYS A 16 0.10 10.19 7.49
C LYS A 16 -0.71 8.98 7.03
N ILE A 17 -0.52 8.59 5.77
CA ILE A 17 -1.09 7.37 5.21
C ILE A 17 0.06 6.41 4.91
N LEU A 18 -0.07 5.17 5.37
CA LEU A 18 0.83 4.08 5.02
C LEU A 18 0.25 3.31 3.83
N SER A 19 1.06 3.04 2.83
CA SER A 19 0.66 2.15 1.74
C SER A 19 1.41 0.84 1.81
N VAL A 20 0.75 -0.21 1.35
CA VAL A 20 1.28 -1.58 1.41
C VAL A 20 1.11 -2.24 0.05
N ASP A 21 2.21 -2.74 -0.49
CA ASP A 21 2.19 -3.61 -1.67
C ASP A 21 2.45 -5.03 -1.18
N PHE A 22 1.37 -5.76 -0.89
CA PHE A 22 1.46 -7.09 -0.30
C PHE A 22 2.01 -8.11 -1.30
N GLY A 23 3.06 -8.82 -0.91
CA GLY A 23 3.64 -9.92 -1.67
C GLY A 23 3.84 -11.13 -0.77
N ASP A 24 3.82 -12.33 -1.35
CA ASP A 24 3.99 -13.58 -0.58
C ASP A 24 5.38 -13.71 0.01
N VAL A 25 6.39 -13.17 -0.66
CA VAL A 25 7.78 -13.20 -0.19
C VAL A 25 8.17 -11.89 0.47
N ARG A 26 7.91 -10.76 -0.20
CA ARG A 26 8.23 -9.43 0.31
C ARG A 26 7.04 -8.51 0.18
N THR A 27 6.86 -7.66 1.19
CA THR A 27 5.77 -6.69 1.22
C THR A 27 6.38 -5.30 1.30
N GLY A 28 6.20 -4.51 0.25
CA GLY A 28 6.72 -3.15 0.17
C GLY A 28 5.88 -2.16 0.96
N LEU A 29 6.54 -1.15 1.52
CA LEU A 29 5.90 -0.15 2.38
C LEU A 29 6.30 1.26 1.97
N ALA A 30 5.37 2.19 2.07
CA ALA A 30 5.63 3.62 1.87
C ALA A 30 4.75 4.43 2.80
N ILE A 31 5.21 5.64 3.14
CA ILE A 31 4.50 6.52 4.07
C ILE A 31 4.38 7.92 3.47
N SER A 32 3.26 8.59 3.72
CA SER A 32 3.10 9.97 3.29
C SER A 32 3.57 10.93 4.38
N ASP A 33 3.81 12.19 4.00
CA ASP A 33 3.93 13.28 4.95
C ASP A 33 2.56 13.56 5.60
N PRO A 34 2.51 14.29 6.72
CA PRO A 34 1.23 14.58 7.38
C PRO A 34 0.25 15.36 6.51
N SER A 35 0.73 16.18 5.58
CA SER A 35 -0.12 16.97 4.67
C SER A 35 -0.58 16.16 3.44
N ARG A 36 -0.12 14.91 3.31
CA ARG A 36 -0.53 13.99 2.23
C ARG A 36 -0.19 14.48 0.82
N LEU A 37 0.97 15.11 0.68
CA LEU A 37 1.44 15.61 -0.61
C LEU A 37 2.42 14.64 -1.30
N LEU A 38 3.32 14.04 -0.53
CA LEU A 38 4.40 13.20 -1.08
C LEU A 38 4.47 11.84 -0.40
N ALA A 39 4.78 10.83 -1.19
CA ALA A 39 5.03 9.47 -0.73
C ALA A 39 6.52 9.21 -0.63
N SER A 40 6.95 8.57 0.45
CA SER A 40 8.34 8.16 0.67
C SER A 40 8.41 6.67 0.93
N GLY A 41 9.39 5.97 0.35
CA GLY A 41 9.56 4.54 0.56
C GLY A 41 10.11 4.22 1.94
N LEU A 42 9.59 3.13 2.54
CA LEU A 42 10.06 2.63 3.83
C LEU A 42 10.80 1.29 3.71
N GLY A 43 11.01 0.81 2.46
CA GLY A 43 11.59 -0.49 2.26
C GLY A 43 10.55 -1.61 2.22
N TYR A 44 10.89 -2.78 2.72
CA TYR A 44 9.98 -3.92 2.71
C TYR A 44 10.16 -4.76 3.97
N VAL A 45 9.17 -5.62 4.24
CA VAL A 45 9.24 -6.64 5.29
C VAL A 45 9.09 -8.02 4.66
N SER A 46 9.73 -9.03 5.24
CA SER A 46 9.74 -10.40 4.72
C SER A 46 9.76 -11.42 5.86
N PRO A 47 8.76 -11.39 6.77
CA PRO A 47 8.78 -12.25 7.95
C PRO A 47 8.35 -13.70 7.70
N GLY A 48 7.81 -14.01 6.52
CA GLY A 48 7.32 -15.34 6.17
C GLY A 48 5.89 -15.58 6.66
N GLY A 49 4.95 -15.68 5.72
CA GLY A 49 3.54 -15.96 5.98
C GLY A 49 2.70 -14.71 6.14
N ILE A 50 1.44 -14.85 5.76
CA ILE A 50 0.50 -13.72 5.72
C ILE A 50 0.22 -13.14 7.13
N GLU A 51 0.12 -14.01 8.14
CA GLU A 51 -0.16 -13.54 9.50
C GLU A 51 0.99 -12.73 10.10
N LYS A 52 2.22 -13.23 9.95
CA LYS A 52 3.41 -12.52 10.42
C LYS A 52 3.61 -11.22 9.65
N THR A 53 3.28 -11.22 8.37
CA THR A 53 3.35 -10.00 7.55
C THR A 53 2.33 -8.97 8.05
N ALA A 54 1.10 -9.38 8.35
CA ALA A 54 0.10 -8.49 8.90
C ALA A 54 0.54 -7.90 10.24
N ASP A 55 1.17 -8.73 11.11
CA ASP A 55 1.71 -8.27 12.39
C ASP A 55 2.81 -7.21 12.18
N ALA A 56 3.75 -7.48 11.28
CA ALA A 56 4.86 -6.58 11.00
C ALA A 56 4.39 -5.25 10.42
N VAL A 57 3.43 -5.29 9.50
CA VAL A 57 2.87 -4.08 8.88
C VAL A 57 2.06 -3.27 9.90
N ALA A 58 1.28 -3.92 10.75
CA ALA A 58 0.53 -3.24 11.81
C ALA A 58 1.49 -2.51 12.77
N GLU A 59 2.59 -3.17 13.15
CA GLU A 59 3.60 -2.55 13.99
C GLU A 59 4.24 -1.34 13.30
N CYS A 60 4.57 -1.46 12.02
CA CYS A 60 5.11 -0.35 11.23
C CYS A 60 4.14 0.82 11.20
N ALA A 61 2.84 0.57 10.98
CA ALA A 61 1.82 1.62 10.95
C ALA A 61 1.78 2.38 12.28
N LYS A 62 1.84 1.67 13.39
CA LYS A 62 1.84 2.29 14.72
C LYS A 62 3.11 3.08 14.98
N ASN A 63 4.28 2.51 14.63
CA ASN A 63 5.58 3.16 14.84
C ASN A 63 5.72 4.42 14.01
N GLU A 64 5.18 4.42 12.80
CA GLU A 64 5.22 5.60 11.90
C GLU A 64 4.14 6.63 12.22
N GLY A 65 3.22 6.31 13.11
CA GLY A 65 2.11 7.20 13.43
C GLY A 65 1.11 7.36 12.30
N ALA A 66 0.89 6.30 11.54
CA ALA A 66 -0.06 6.34 10.42
C ALA A 66 -1.49 6.51 10.92
N SER A 67 -2.24 7.40 10.28
CA SER A 67 -3.66 7.65 10.57
C SER A 67 -4.57 6.79 9.72
N ALA A 68 -4.06 6.22 8.63
CA ALA A 68 -4.81 5.37 7.72
C ALA A 68 -3.83 4.47 6.97
N VAL A 69 -4.34 3.36 6.44
CA VAL A 69 -3.54 2.42 5.65
C VAL A 69 -4.29 2.10 4.36
N VAL A 70 -3.58 2.07 3.23
CA VAL A 70 -4.11 1.60 1.95
C VAL A 70 -3.31 0.39 1.48
N VAL A 71 -4.01 -0.64 1.03
CA VAL A 71 -3.40 -1.86 0.48
C VAL A 71 -3.68 -1.89 -1.01
N GLY A 72 -2.64 -1.99 -1.83
CA GLY A 72 -2.79 -2.09 -3.28
C GLY A 72 -3.58 -3.34 -3.65
N LEU A 73 -4.51 -3.21 -4.58
CA LEU A 73 -5.35 -4.31 -5.03
C LEU A 73 -5.13 -4.56 -6.53
N PRO A 74 -4.49 -5.68 -6.91
CA PRO A 74 -4.21 -5.99 -8.31
C PRO A 74 -5.44 -6.59 -8.99
N VAL A 75 -6.35 -5.74 -9.43
CA VAL A 75 -7.57 -6.14 -10.16
C VAL A 75 -7.23 -6.35 -11.63
N ASN A 76 -7.81 -7.37 -12.26
CA ASN A 76 -7.61 -7.62 -13.68
C ASN A 76 -8.21 -6.48 -14.51
N MET A 77 -7.73 -6.32 -15.74
CA MET A 77 -8.16 -5.20 -16.63
C MET A 77 -9.67 -5.23 -16.91
N ASP A 78 -10.29 -6.39 -16.86
CA ASP A 78 -11.73 -6.54 -17.07
C ASP A 78 -12.54 -6.30 -15.78
N GLY A 79 -11.88 -5.96 -14.68
CA GLY A 79 -12.53 -5.73 -13.38
C GLY A 79 -12.67 -6.96 -12.52
N SER A 80 -12.34 -8.15 -13.04
CA SER A 80 -12.43 -9.38 -12.26
C SER A 80 -11.29 -9.46 -11.23
N ARG A 81 -11.53 -10.17 -10.14
CA ARG A 81 -10.58 -10.35 -9.05
C ARG A 81 -10.02 -11.76 -9.07
N GLY A 82 -8.76 -11.88 -9.48
CA GLY A 82 -8.05 -13.14 -9.47
C GLY A 82 -7.61 -13.55 -8.06
N SER A 83 -6.90 -14.66 -7.98
CA SER A 83 -6.42 -15.19 -6.70
C SER A 83 -5.52 -14.21 -5.94
N ARG A 84 -4.70 -13.44 -6.65
CA ARG A 84 -3.82 -12.45 -6.03
C ARG A 84 -4.61 -11.31 -5.39
N ALA A 85 -5.66 -10.82 -6.07
CA ALA A 85 -6.52 -9.78 -5.50
C ALA A 85 -7.24 -10.28 -4.26
N GLN A 86 -7.75 -11.50 -4.30
CA GLN A 86 -8.42 -12.13 -3.15
C GLN A 86 -7.47 -12.27 -1.96
N ARG A 87 -6.21 -12.63 -2.21
CA ARG A 87 -5.21 -12.75 -1.17
C ARG A 87 -4.86 -11.38 -0.56
N CYS A 88 -4.78 -10.35 -1.38
CA CYS A 88 -4.57 -8.97 -0.90
C CYS A 88 -5.74 -8.48 -0.05
N GLU A 89 -6.97 -8.82 -0.44
CA GLU A 89 -8.17 -8.48 0.35
C GLU A 89 -8.16 -9.20 1.70
N LYS A 90 -7.76 -10.46 1.71
CA LYS A 90 -7.61 -11.23 2.95
C LYS A 90 -6.57 -10.59 3.86
N PHE A 91 -5.42 -10.21 3.29
CA PHE A 91 -4.37 -9.52 4.03
C PHE A 91 -4.89 -8.20 4.63
N ALA A 92 -5.61 -7.40 3.83
CA ALA A 92 -6.16 -6.12 4.28
C ALA A 92 -7.14 -6.32 5.44
N ALA A 93 -7.99 -7.34 5.37
CA ALA A 93 -8.93 -7.66 6.46
C ALA A 93 -8.19 -8.05 7.74
N MET A 94 -7.14 -8.86 7.63
CA MET A 94 -6.30 -9.25 8.76
C MET A 94 -5.61 -8.04 9.37
N LEU A 95 -5.12 -7.13 8.52
CA LEU A 95 -4.46 -5.91 8.97
C LEU A 95 -5.44 -5.02 9.74
N LYS A 96 -6.66 -4.87 9.22
CA LYS A 96 -7.69 -4.08 9.89
C LYS A 96 -8.00 -4.60 11.29
N GLU A 97 -8.04 -5.91 11.47
CA GLU A 97 -8.27 -6.51 12.79
C GLU A 97 -7.18 -6.14 13.79
N ARG A 98 -5.96 -5.89 13.32
CA ARG A 98 -4.81 -5.53 14.16
C ARG A 98 -4.68 -4.03 14.41
N LEU A 99 -5.42 -3.21 13.65
CA LEU A 99 -5.32 -1.75 13.68
C LEU A 99 -6.65 -1.11 14.11
N GLU A 100 -7.02 -1.28 15.37
CA GLU A 100 -8.23 -0.66 15.89
C GLU A 100 -8.14 0.87 15.81
N GLY A 101 -9.19 1.48 15.27
CA GLY A 101 -9.27 2.93 15.15
C GLY A 101 -8.51 3.52 13.97
N ILE A 102 -7.81 2.70 13.20
CA ILE A 102 -7.09 3.16 12.01
C ILE A 102 -7.80 2.57 10.78
N PRO A 103 -8.35 3.41 9.88
CA PRO A 103 -9.01 2.91 8.68
C PRO A 103 -8.04 2.15 7.77
N VAL A 104 -8.50 1.04 7.22
CA VAL A 104 -7.76 0.24 6.24
C VAL A 104 -8.63 0.07 5.01
N ALA A 105 -8.15 0.55 3.86
CA ALA A 105 -8.86 0.45 2.58
C ALA A 105 -7.97 -0.21 1.54
N THR A 106 -8.57 -0.70 0.47
CA THR A 106 -7.82 -1.15 -0.70
C THR A 106 -7.81 -0.06 -1.76
N PHE A 107 -6.77 -0.05 -2.59
CA PHE A 107 -6.65 0.87 -3.70
C PHE A 107 -6.43 0.08 -4.98
N ASP A 108 -7.32 0.28 -5.97
CA ASP A 108 -7.25 -0.41 -7.27
C ASP A 108 -6.01 0.05 -8.04
N GLU A 109 -5.05 -0.87 -8.23
CA GLU A 109 -3.78 -0.57 -8.91
C GLU A 109 -3.95 -0.22 -10.39
N ARG A 110 -5.13 -0.49 -10.98
CA ARG A 110 -5.41 -0.04 -12.36
C ARG A 110 -5.45 1.49 -12.47
N MET A 111 -5.60 2.18 -11.34
CA MET A 111 -5.57 3.66 -11.30
C MET A 111 -4.16 4.23 -11.30
N THR A 112 -3.14 3.37 -11.32
CA THR A 112 -1.74 3.80 -11.33
C THR A 112 -1.36 4.32 -12.72
N THR A 113 -0.88 5.56 -12.80
CA THR A 113 -0.52 6.22 -14.06
C THR A 113 0.96 6.13 -14.38
N MET A 114 1.81 5.82 -13.40
CA MET A 114 3.25 5.66 -13.58
C MET A 114 3.66 4.23 -13.25
N THR A 115 4.46 3.61 -14.10
CA THR A 115 4.97 2.26 -13.85
C THR A 115 6.30 2.29 -13.12
N ALA A 116 6.54 1.27 -12.28
CA ALA A 116 7.81 1.11 -11.58
C ALA A 116 8.98 0.99 -12.55
N SER A 117 8.79 0.29 -13.68
CA SER A 117 9.83 0.14 -14.70
C SER A 117 10.25 1.45 -15.30
N ARG A 118 9.31 2.34 -15.59
CA ARG A 118 9.61 3.67 -16.14
C ARG A 118 10.47 4.47 -15.17
N TYR A 119 10.10 4.45 -13.89
CA TYR A 119 10.84 5.15 -12.85
C TYR A 119 12.25 4.59 -12.70
N LEU A 120 12.40 3.27 -12.74
CA LEU A 120 13.70 2.60 -12.66
C LEU A 120 14.60 2.92 -13.85
N ASN A 121 14.03 3.05 -15.03
CA ASN A 121 14.79 3.44 -16.23
C ASN A 121 15.35 4.86 -16.07
N GLU A 122 14.59 5.76 -15.48
CA GLU A 122 15.03 7.12 -15.22
C GLU A 122 16.13 7.16 -14.16
N THR A 123 16.10 6.27 -13.18
CA THR A 123 17.10 6.20 -12.11
C THR A 123 18.28 5.29 -12.43
N ASN A 124 18.24 4.59 -13.56
CA ASN A 124 19.29 3.69 -14.03
C ASN A 124 19.67 2.59 -13.02
N THR A 125 18.67 2.03 -12.33
CA THR A 125 18.83 1.00 -11.31
C THR A 125 18.72 -0.40 -11.94
N ARG A 126 19.60 -1.35 -11.56
CA ARG A 126 19.66 -2.70 -12.12
C ARG A 126 20.02 -3.78 -11.08
N GLY A 127 19.74 -5.05 -11.41
CA GLY A 127 20.16 -6.22 -10.62
C GLY A 127 19.35 -6.42 -9.34
N LYS A 128 19.97 -6.98 -8.31
CA LYS A 128 19.34 -7.21 -7.00
C LYS A 128 18.85 -5.90 -6.36
N LYS A 129 19.64 -4.86 -6.53
CA LYS A 129 19.29 -3.53 -6.05
C LYS A 129 18.02 -3.04 -6.74
N ARG A 130 17.87 -3.33 -8.03
CA ARG A 130 16.66 -3.02 -8.78
C ARG A 130 15.44 -3.73 -8.18
N LYS A 131 15.58 -5.02 -7.82
CA LYS A 131 14.51 -5.81 -7.25
C LYS A 131 14.04 -5.27 -5.90
N GLN A 132 14.98 -4.88 -5.04
CA GLN A 132 14.67 -4.26 -3.75
C GLN A 132 14.00 -2.90 -3.92
N VAL A 133 14.47 -2.11 -4.87
CA VAL A 133 13.89 -0.80 -5.19
C VAL A 133 12.46 -0.97 -5.73
N ILE A 134 12.20 -2.01 -6.54
CA ILE A 134 10.86 -2.29 -7.06
C ILE A 134 9.86 -2.51 -5.91
N ASP A 135 10.21 -3.29 -4.89
CA ASP A 135 9.29 -3.60 -3.79
C ASP A 135 8.84 -2.34 -3.04
N THR A 136 9.78 -1.46 -2.68
CA THR A 136 9.43 -0.21 -2.01
C THR A 136 8.83 0.81 -2.99
N LEU A 137 9.31 0.82 -4.24
CA LEU A 137 8.83 1.74 -5.27
C LEU A 137 7.38 1.45 -5.66
N SER A 138 6.99 0.18 -5.74
CA SER A 138 5.60 -0.17 -6.02
C SER A 138 4.67 0.40 -4.95
N ALA A 139 5.01 0.24 -3.67
CA ALA A 139 4.25 0.81 -2.57
C ALA A 139 4.22 2.33 -2.64
N GLN A 140 5.34 2.96 -3.01
CA GLN A 140 5.44 4.41 -3.15
C GLN A 140 4.56 4.93 -4.29
N ILE A 141 4.52 4.22 -5.41
CA ILE A 141 3.66 4.58 -6.56
C ILE A 141 2.18 4.42 -6.20
N ILE A 142 1.82 3.32 -5.54
CA ILE A 142 0.46 3.11 -5.04
C ILE A 142 0.04 4.29 -4.16
N LEU A 143 0.90 4.66 -3.23
CA LEU A 143 0.60 5.75 -2.31
C LEU A 143 0.47 7.09 -3.04
N GLN A 144 1.40 7.43 -3.93
CA GLN A 144 1.34 8.70 -4.65
C GLN A 144 0.07 8.80 -5.49
N ASN A 145 -0.33 7.72 -6.17
CA ASN A 145 -1.56 7.71 -6.93
C ASN A 145 -2.79 7.80 -6.02
N CYS A 146 -2.74 7.18 -4.85
CA CYS A 146 -3.80 7.30 -3.86
C CYS A 146 -3.92 8.74 -3.34
N LEU A 147 -2.80 9.38 -3.01
CA LEU A 147 -2.79 10.77 -2.55
C LEU A 147 -3.37 11.70 -3.61
N ASP A 148 -2.99 11.50 -4.86
CA ASP A 148 -3.51 12.28 -5.98
C ASP A 148 -5.01 12.07 -6.15
N ARG A 149 -5.47 10.82 -6.01
CA ARG A 149 -6.90 10.50 -6.07
C ARG A 149 -7.68 11.18 -4.97
N LEU A 150 -7.18 11.12 -3.74
CA LEU A 150 -7.83 11.77 -2.57
C LEU A 150 -7.95 13.28 -2.77
N LYS A 151 -6.96 13.89 -3.39
CA LYS A 151 -6.94 15.32 -3.67
C LYS A 151 -8.14 15.79 -4.52
N TYR A 152 -8.59 14.93 -5.46
CA TYR A 152 -9.69 15.24 -6.37
C TYR A 152 -11.04 14.71 -5.89
N MET A 153 -11.09 14.06 -4.73
CA MET A 153 -12.35 13.60 -4.14
C MET A 153 -13.01 14.72 -3.35
N ASN A 154 -14.32 14.74 -3.40
CA ASN A 154 -15.12 15.74 -2.67
C ASN A 154 -15.34 15.35 -1.21
#